data_233363e2a874974d94d50730aaea3068
#
_entry.id   233363e2a874974d94d50730aaea3068
#
_cell.length_a   1.000
_cell.length_b   1.000
_cell.length_c   1.000
_cell.angle_alpha   90.00
_cell.angle_beta   90.00
_cell.angle_gamma   90.00
#
_symmetry.space_group_name_H-M   'P 1'
#
loop_
_entity.id
_entity.type
_entity.pdbx_description
1 polymer ?
#
loop_
_entity_poly.entity_id
_entity_poly.type
_entity_poly.pdbx_seq_one_letter_code
_entity_poly.pdbx_strand_id
1 'polypeptide(L)'
;VSAEDNLLKLVEVEAPDDQDYLLQEQVGFILRKAHQRHVAIFAAHIGDLTPPQFAALAKLRDVGETSQNQLGTLIAMDAATVKGVIDRLKARGLVELSRHEVDKRRLLVNLTAAGRDAIDRLIPLAREITQETLAPLSAKEIATFMKLLVKLA
;
A
#
# COMPACT_ATOMS: atom_id res chain seq x y z
N VAL A 1 47.47 27.00 -14.28
CA VAL A 1 46.61 26.06 -13.52
C VAL A 1 45.15 26.44 -13.85
N SER A 2 44.53 25.64 -14.69
CA SER A 2 43.18 25.95 -15.16
C SER A 2 42.15 25.59 -14.09
N ALA A 3 41.00 26.29 -14.10
CA ALA A 3 39.90 26.07 -13.17
C ALA A 3 39.33 24.64 -13.23
N GLU A 4 39.67 23.86 -14.21
CA GLU A 4 39.28 22.46 -14.39
C GLU A 4 40.02 21.49 -13.47
N ASP A 5 41.26 21.82 -13.05
CA ASP A 5 42.01 21.01 -12.09
C ASP A 5 41.49 21.10 -10.65
N ASN A 6 40.68 22.08 -10.35
CA ASN A 6 40.12 22.29 -9.01
C ASN A 6 38.74 21.63 -8.80
N LEU A 7 38.07 21.21 -9.88
CA LEU A 7 36.77 20.52 -9.80
C LEU A 7 36.91 19.02 -9.53
N LEU A 8 38.05 18.42 -9.81
CA LEU A 8 38.31 16.99 -9.60
C LEU A 8 38.83 16.67 -8.18
N LYS A 9 39.06 17.67 -7.35
CA LYS A 9 39.46 17.49 -5.94
C LYS A 9 38.31 17.52 -4.92
N LEU A 10 37.11 17.63 -5.36
CA LEU A 10 35.94 17.82 -4.49
C LEU A 10 34.97 16.63 -4.52
N VAL A 11 35.38 15.40 -4.53
CA VAL A 11 34.60 14.31 -3.95
C VAL A 11 35.50 13.06 -3.86
N GLU A 12 36.44 13.04 -2.97
CA GLU A 12 36.74 11.78 -2.30
C GLU A 12 35.55 11.56 -1.34
N VAL A 13 34.48 10.97 -1.86
CA VAL A 13 33.55 10.25 -1.03
C VAL A 13 34.35 9.08 -0.52
N GLU A 14 34.82 9.16 0.73
CA GLU A 14 35.34 8.00 1.43
C GLU A 14 34.29 6.91 1.26
N ALA A 15 34.64 5.81 0.59
CA ALA A 15 33.79 4.64 0.53
C ALA A 15 33.45 4.28 1.99
N PRO A 16 32.18 4.14 2.37
CA PRO A 16 31.85 3.77 3.73
C PRO A 16 32.62 2.50 4.09
N ASP A 17 33.29 2.53 5.22
CA ASP A 17 34.04 1.38 5.72
C ASP A 17 33.08 0.21 5.85
N ASP A 18 33.34 -0.89 5.14
CA ASP A 18 32.53 -2.11 5.15
C ASP A 18 32.29 -2.66 6.58
N GLN A 19 33.06 -2.18 7.56
CA GLN A 19 32.92 -2.56 8.98
C GLN A 19 31.75 -1.84 9.70
N ASP A 20 31.22 -0.76 9.13
CA ASP A 20 30.16 0.06 9.74
C ASP A 20 28.75 -0.20 9.16
N TYR A 21 28.58 -1.22 8.31
CA TYR A 21 27.27 -1.60 7.82
C TYR A 21 26.50 -2.37 8.89
N LEU A 22 25.51 -1.72 9.49
CA LEU A 22 24.61 -2.32 10.47
C LEU A 22 23.22 -2.52 9.85
N LEU A 23 22.77 -3.76 9.77
CA LEU A 23 21.48 -4.10 9.16
C LEU A 23 20.31 -3.36 9.84
N GLN A 24 20.33 -3.25 11.16
CA GLN A 24 19.29 -2.60 11.95
C GLN A 24 19.17 -1.09 11.68
N GLU A 25 20.13 -0.48 11.02
CA GLU A 25 20.12 0.94 10.62
C GLU A 25 19.68 1.12 9.16
N GLN A 26 19.47 0.04 8.42
CA GLN A 26 19.13 0.12 7.02
C GLN A 26 17.64 0.35 6.80
N VAL A 27 17.31 1.23 5.85
CA VAL A 27 15.91 1.62 5.58
C VAL A 27 15.03 0.43 5.22
N GLY A 28 15.51 -0.50 4.41
CA GLY A 28 14.74 -1.67 4.01
C GLY A 28 14.38 -2.57 5.19
N PHE A 29 15.31 -2.75 6.13
CA PHE A 29 15.07 -3.51 7.35
C PHE A 29 14.06 -2.81 8.26
N ILE A 30 14.19 -1.51 8.46
CA ILE A 30 13.29 -0.70 9.30
C ILE A 30 11.88 -0.67 8.69
N LEU A 31 11.76 -0.48 7.37
CA LEU A 31 10.47 -0.53 6.67
C LEU A 31 9.78 -1.89 6.83
N ARG A 32 10.54 -2.99 6.71
CA ARG A 32 9.99 -4.33 6.88
C ARG A 32 9.50 -4.55 8.31
N LYS A 33 10.24 -4.13 9.32
CA LYS A 33 9.81 -4.22 10.73
C LYS A 33 8.55 -3.40 10.98
N ALA A 34 8.50 -2.17 10.49
CA ALA A 34 7.33 -1.31 10.60
C ALA A 34 6.12 -1.93 9.90
N HIS A 35 6.32 -2.49 8.70
CA HIS A 35 5.27 -3.18 7.96
C HIS A 35 4.76 -4.43 8.69
N GLN A 36 5.64 -5.25 9.25
CA GLN A 36 5.25 -6.43 10.05
C GLN A 36 4.38 -6.02 11.25
N ARG A 37 4.76 -4.95 11.95
CA ARG A 37 3.95 -4.41 13.06
C ARG A 37 2.59 -3.92 12.55
N HIS A 38 2.55 -3.20 11.45
CA HIS A 38 1.29 -2.73 10.84
C HIS A 38 0.37 -3.89 10.45
N VAL A 39 0.89 -4.92 9.83
CA VAL A 39 0.11 -6.11 9.44
C VAL A 39 -0.45 -6.84 10.67
N ALA A 40 0.30 -6.93 11.76
CA ALA A 40 -0.18 -7.51 13.02
C ALA A 40 -1.32 -6.70 13.63
N ILE A 41 -1.21 -5.36 13.63
CA ILE A 41 -2.28 -4.45 14.07
C ILE A 41 -3.52 -4.63 13.18
N PHE A 42 -3.34 -4.67 11.87
CA PHE A 42 -4.43 -4.91 10.92
C PHE A 42 -5.16 -6.22 11.23
N ALA A 43 -4.44 -7.32 11.38
CA ALA A 43 -5.02 -8.63 11.68
C ALA A 43 -5.78 -8.67 13.01
N ALA A 44 -5.33 -7.90 14.01
CA ALA A 44 -6.01 -7.81 15.30
C ALA A 44 -7.38 -7.08 15.21
N HIS A 45 -7.52 -6.12 14.30
CA HIS A 45 -8.76 -5.37 14.08
C HIS A 45 -9.63 -5.97 12.98
N ILE A 46 -9.04 -6.44 11.89
CA ILE A 46 -9.72 -6.99 10.71
C ILE A 46 -9.14 -8.38 10.44
N GLY A 47 -9.74 -9.41 11.06
CA GLY A 47 -9.20 -10.76 11.03
C GLY A 47 -9.63 -11.59 9.81
N ASP A 48 -10.67 -11.17 9.09
CA ASP A 48 -11.29 -11.96 8.02
C ASP A 48 -10.96 -11.47 6.60
N LEU A 49 -10.23 -10.37 6.48
CA LEU A 49 -9.70 -9.84 5.22
C LEU A 49 -8.20 -9.61 5.34
N THR A 50 -7.50 -9.79 4.23
CA THR A 50 -6.10 -9.33 4.10
C THR A 50 -6.06 -7.84 3.78
N PRO A 51 -4.93 -7.14 4.05
CA PRO A 51 -4.77 -5.76 3.62
C PRO A 51 -5.03 -5.51 2.12
N PRO A 52 -4.55 -6.35 1.18
CA PRO A 52 -4.90 -6.21 -0.24
C PRO A 52 -6.40 -6.35 -0.53
N GLN A 53 -7.08 -7.27 0.10
CA GLN A 53 -8.54 -7.45 -0.05
C GLN A 53 -9.29 -6.23 0.47
N PHE A 54 -8.91 -5.72 1.63
CA PHE A 54 -9.46 -4.48 2.18
C PHE A 54 -9.23 -3.29 1.23
N ALA A 55 -8.02 -3.14 0.71
CA ALA A 55 -7.68 -2.05 -0.22
C ALA A 55 -8.57 -2.08 -1.48
N ALA A 56 -8.82 -3.28 -2.03
CA ALA A 56 -9.70 -3.45 -3.18
C ALA A 56 -11.13 -3.01 -2.88
N LEU A 57 -11.70 -3.45 -1.75
CA LEU A 57 -13.05 -3.04 -1.33
C LEU A 57 -13.14 -1.54 -1.06
N ALA A 58 -12.16 -0.98 -0.37
CA ALA A 58 -12.12 0.45 -0.06
C ALA A 58 -12.03 1.30 -1.33
N LYS A 59 -11.21 0.89 -2.29
CA LYS A 59 -11.09 1.62 -3.55
C LYS A 59 -12.35 1.51 -4.41
N LEU A 60 -12.97 0.35 -4.48
CA LEU A 60 -14.25 0.17 -5.18
C LEU A 60 -15.39 0.99 -4.54
N ARG A 61 -15.38 1.13 -3.22
CA ARG A 61 -16.31 2.03 -2.53
C ARG A 61 -16.12 3.48 -2.96
N ASP A 62 -14.87 3.88 -3.14
CA ASP A 62 -14.48 5.25 -3.47
C ASP A 62 -14.78 5.61 -4.94
N VAL A 63 -14.38 4.77 -5.87
CA VAL A 63 -14.45 5.08 -7.31
C VAL A 63 -15.65 4.43 -8.03
N GLY A 64 -16.34 3.47 -7.40
CA GLY A 64 -17.39 2.69 -8.03
C GLY A 64 -16.86 1.61 -8.96
N GLU A 65 -17.68 1.17 -9.91
CA GLU A 65 -17.31 0.16 -10.90
C GLU A 65 -16.07 0.59 -11.70
N THR A 66 -15.12 -0.32 -11.83
CA THR A 66 -13.89 -0.10 -12.59
C THR A 66 -13.40 -1.40 -13.21
N SER A 67 -12.54 -1.32 -14.22
CA SER A 67 -11.93 -2.52 -14.79
C SER A 67 -10.95 -3.16 -13.78
N GLN A 68 -10.76 -4.47 -13.88
CA GLN A 68 -9.82 -5.20 -13.06
C GLN A 68 -8.40 -4.63 -13.17
N ASN A 69 -7.95 -4.31 -14.38
CA ASN A 69 -6.63 -3.73 -14.63
C ASN A 69 -6.49 -2.34 -14.00
N GLN A 70 -7.51 -1.51 -14.14
CA GLN A 70 -7.51 -0.17 -13.53
C GLN A 70 -7.51 -0.25 -12.00
N LEU A 71 -8.27 -1.18 -11.43
CA LEU A 71 -8.25 -1.40 -9.97
C LEU A 71 -6.85 -1.79 -9.50
N GLY A 72 -6.17 -2.69 -10.20
CA GLY A 72 -4.79 -3.06 -9.89
C GLY A 72 -3.86 -1.85 -9.85
N THR A 73 -3.94 -0.98 -10.84
CA THR A 73 -3.17 0.27 -10.88
C THR A 73 -3.51 1.18 -9.69
N LEU A 74 -4.79 1.35 -9.38
CA LEU A 74 -5.25 2.23 -8.29
C LEU A 74 -4.82 1.77 -6.90
N ILE A 75 -4.65 0.47 -6.70
CA ILE A 75 -4.22 -0.11 -5.42
C ILE A 75 -2.77 -0.61 -5.43
N ALA A 76 -2.00 -0.21 -6.43
CA ALA A 76 -0.58 -0.53 -6.60
C ALA A 76 -0.27 -2.04 -6.60
N MET A 77 -1.06 -2.81 -7.33
CA MET A 77 -0.91 -4.27 -7.51
C MET A 77 -0.73 -4.64 -8.97
N ASP A 78 0.12 -5.63 -9.22
CA ASP A 78 0.26 -6.22 -10.55
C ASP A 78 -0.99 -7.03 -10.95
N ALA A 79 -1.07 -7.39 -12.24
CA ALA A 79 -2.24 -8.07 -12.80
C ALA A 79 -2.52 -9.43 -12.16
N ALA A 80 -1.48 -10.20 -11.84
CA ALA A 80 -1.63 -11.52 -11.21
C ALA A 80 -2.12 -11.39 -9.76
N THR A 81 -1.57 -10.44 -9.00
CA THR A 81 -1.95 -10.19 -7.61
C THR A 81 -3.38 -9.70 -7.50
N VAL A 82 -3.77 -8.71 -8.30
CA VAL A 82 -5.14 -8.16 -8.28
C VAL A 82 -6.17 -9.21 -8.69
N LYS A 83 -5.85 -10.05 -9.67
CA LYS A 83 -6.73 -11.15 -10.06
C LYS A 83 -7.01 -12.10 -8.90
N GLY A 84 -5.98 -12.52 -8.17
CA GLY A 84 -6.13 -13.38 -7.00
C GLY A 84 -6.96 -12.74 -5.89
N VAL A 85 -6.75 -11.46 -5.63
CA VAL A 85 -7.53 -10.69 -4.65
C VAL A 85 -9.02 -10.65 -5.05
N ILE A 86 -9.31 -10.33 -6.30
CA ILE A 86 -10.69 -10.24 -6.80
C ILE A 86 -11.35 -11.62 -6.79
N ASP A 87 -10.66 -12.68 -7.20
CA ASP A 87 -11.20 -14.05 -7.19
C ASP A 87 -11.64 -14.46 -5.78
N ARG A 88 -10.85 -14.13 -4.76
CA ARG A 88 -11.20 -14.42 -3.35
C ARG A 88 -12.37 -13.58 -2.85
N LEU A 89 -12.44 -12.31 -3.20
CA LEU A 89 -13.56 -11.44 -2.85
C LEU A 89 -14.86 -11.87 -3.55
N LYS A 90 -14.77 -12.31 -4.81
CA LYS A 90 -15.88 -12.88 -5.56
C LYS A 90 -16.39 -14.16 -4.90
N ALA A 91 -15.50 -15.05 -4.51
CA ALA A 91 -15.86 -16.30 -3.84
C ALA A 91 -16.60 -16.05 -2.52
N ARG A 92 -16.34 -14.93 -1.85
CA ARG A 92 -17.04 -14.48 -0.64
C ARG A 92 -18.31 -13.68 -0.91
N GLY A 93 -18.65 -13.44 -2.16
CA GLY A 93 -19.84 -12.67 -2.54
C GLY A 93 -19.74 -11.16 -2.27
N LEU A 94 -18.52 -10.62 -2.12
CA LEU A 94 -18.29 -9.21 -1.82
C LEU A 94 -18.11 -8.35 -3.06
N VAL A 95 -17.70 -8.94 -4.17
CA VAL A 95 -17.61 -8.31 -5.48
C VAL A 95 -18.25 -9.19 -6.53
N GLU A 96 -18.64 -8.59 -7.63
CA GLU A 96 -19.11 -9.27 -8.83
C GLU A 96 -18.34 -8.78 -10.05
N LEU A 97 -18.19 -9.66 -11.03
CA LEU A 97 -17.54 -9.39 -12.29
C LEU A 97 -18.57 -9.36 -13.42
N SER A 98 -18.40 -8.40 -14.31
CA SER A 98 -19.13 -8.33 -15.57
C SER A 98 -18.18 -8.01 -16.72
N ARG A 99 -18.61 -8.27 -17.93
CA ARG A 99 -17.84 -7.87 -19.12
C ARG A 99 -18.27 -6.49 -19.56
N HIS A 100 -17.31 -5.68 -20.01
CA HIS A 100 -17.61 -4.40 -20.63
C HIS A 100 -18.50 -4.60 -21.86
N GLU A 101 -19.52 -3.75 -22.06
CA GLU A 101 -20.51 -3.93 -23.13
C GLU A 101 -19.89 -3.84 -24.54
N VAL A 102 -18.91 -2.95 -24.71
CA VAL A 102 -18.24 -2.71 -26.01
C VAL A 102 -16.97 -3.55 -26.15
N ASP A 103 -16.07 -3.49 -25.16
CA ASP A 103 -14.85 -4.30 -25.14
C ASP A 103 -15.00 -5.48 -24.19
N LYS A 104 -15.48 -6.60 -24.69
CA LYS A 104 -15.73 -7.83 -23.91
C LYS A 104 -14.48 -8.50 -23.34
N ARG A 105 -13.28 -8.04 -23.70
CA ARG A 105 -12.01 -8.48 -23.09
C ARG A 105 -11.75 -7.79 -21.75
N ARG A 106 -12.42 -6.68 -21.48
CA ARG A 106 -12.32 -5.97 -20.20
C ARG A 106 -13.29 -6.57 -19.18
N LEU A 107 -12.74 -6.97 -18.05
CA LEU A 107 -13.52 -7.36 -16.87
C LEU A 107 -13.78 -6.14 -16.01
N LEU A 108 -15.05 -5.89 -15.69
CA LEU A 108 -15.48 -4.86 -14.78
C LEU A 108 -15.73 -5.48 -13.41
N VAL A 109 -15.28 -4.80 -12.38
CA VAL A 109 -15.45 -5.20 -10.97
C VAL A 109 -16.36 -4.19 -10.28
N ASN A 110 -17.31 -4.70 -9.52
CA ASN A 110 -18.22 -3.88 -8.73
C ASN A 110 -18.47 -4.51 -7.36
N LEU A 111 -18.76 -3.67 -6.37
CA LEU A 111 -19.20 -4.15 -5.07
C LEU A 111 -20.60 -4.75 -5.19
N THR A 112 -20.81 -5.88 -4.52
CA THR A 112 -22.17 -6.35 -4.21
C THR A 112 -22.75 -5.54 -3.04
N ALA A 113 -24.05 -5.68 -2.75
CA ALA A 113 -24.65 -5.11 -1.56
C ALA A 113 -23.91 -5.59 -0.27
N ALA A 114 -23.57 -6.87 -0.21
CA ALA A 114 -22.80 -7.44 0.91
C ALA A 114 -21.39 -6.83 0.99
N GLY A 115 -20.74 -6.58 -0.13
CA GLY A 115 -19.42 -5.94 -0.19
C GLY A 115 -19.46 -4.50 0.29
N ARG A 116 -20.51 -3.75 -0.10
CA ARG A 116 -20.72 -2.37 0.36
C ARG A 116 -20.96 -2.32 1.87
N ASP A 117 -21.82 -3.17 2.38
CA ASP A 117 -22.09 -3.26 3.83
C ASP A 117 -20.83 -3.65 4.61
N ALA A 118 -20.04 -4.60 4.08
CA ALA A 118 -18.80 -5.04 4.70
C ALA A 118 -17.78 -3.89 4.79
N ILE A 119 -17.51 -3.19 3.70
CA ILE A 119 -16.53 -2.11 3.71
C ILE A 119 -16.97 -0.94 4.58
N ASP A 120 -18.25 -0.60 4.60
CA ASP A 120 -18.77 0.48 5.44
C ASP A 120 -18.59 0.18 6.94
N ARG A 121 -18.72 -1.09 7.34
CA ARG A 121 -18.43 -1.52 8.71
C ARG A 121 -16.92 -1.52 9.05
N LEU A 122 -16.08 -1.75 8.06
CA LEU A 122 -14.63 -1.87 8.26
C LEU A 122 -13.91 -0.52 8.28
N ILE A 123 -14.45 0.52 7.65
CA ILE A 123 -13.80 1.85 7.61
C ILE A 123 -13.47 2.41 8.99
N PRO A 124 -14.36 2.37 10.00
CA PRO A 124 -14.00 2.81 11.36
C PRO A 124 -12.82 2.03 11.94
N LEU A 125 -12.78 0.71 11.74
CA LEU A 125 -11.66 -0.14 12.19
C LEU A 125 -10.36 0.21 11.44
N ALA A 126 -10.44 0.52 10.16
CA ALA A 126 -9.29 0.95 9.37
C ALA A 126 -8.69 2.26 9.89
N ARG A 127 -9.53 3.19 10.35
CA ARG A 127 -9.07 4.42 11.01
C ARG A 127 -8.35 4.14 12.33
N GLU A 128 -8.86 3.21 13.13
CA GLU A 128 -8.20 2.77 14.36
C GLU A 128 -6.84 2.11 14.07
N ILE A 129 -6.75 1.29 13.03
CA ILE A 129 -5.48 0.68 12.59
C ILE A 129 -4.44 1.76 12.26
N THR A 130 -4.83 2.79 11.51
CA THR A 130 -3.95 3.91 11.18
C THR A 130 -3.48 4.63 12.45
N GLN A 131 -4.39 4.94 13.37
CA GLN A 131 -4.07 5.59 14.63
C GLN A 131 -3.12 4.76 15.48
N GLU A 132 -3.37 3.47 15.62
CA GLU A 132 -2.53 2.57 16.41
C GLU A 132 -1.15 2.38 15.77
N THR A 133 -1.08 2.25 14.45
CA THR A 133 0.20 2.17 13.72
C THR A 133 1.06 3.39 13.99
N LEU A 134 0.47 4.58 13.99
CA LEU A 134 1.16 5.86 14.16
C LEU A 134 1.25 6.33 15.62
N ALA A 135 0.67 5.59 16.57
CA ALA A 135 0.59 6.00 17.97
C ALA A 135 1.94 6.33 18.64
N PRO A 136 3.08 5.69 18.28
CA PRO A 136 4.38 6.08 18.83
C PRO A 136 4.85 7.48 18.45
N LEU A 137 4.24 8.12 17.45
CA LEU A 137 4.62 9.43 16.94
C LEU A 137 3.73 10.53 17.50
N SER A 138 4.30 11.71 17.75
CA SER A 138 3.52 12.91 18.03
C SER A 138 2.72 13.38 16.80
N ALA A 139 1.71 14.23 17.01
CA ALA A 139 0.91 14.79 15.91
C ALA A 139 1.78 15.50 14.85
N LYS A 140 2.79 16.22 15.28
CA LYS A 140 3.75 16.91 14.40
C LYS A 140 4.62 15.93 13.63
N GLU A 141 5.10 14.87 14.29
CA GLU A 141 5.88 13.81 13.68
C GLU A 141 5.06 13.02 12.67
N ILE A 142 3.80 12.73 12.95
CA ILE A 142 2.88 12.05 12.01
C ILE A 142 2.76 12.85 10.71
N ALA A 143 2.51 14.16 10.78
CA ALA A 143 2.37 14.99 9.60
C ALA A 143 3.65 14.99 8.75
N THR A 144 4.81 15.10 9.37
CA THR A 144 6.11 15.04 8.70
C THR A 144 6.38 13.65 8.12
N PHE A 145 6.15 12.62 8.91
CA PHE A 145 6.36 11.22 8.49
C PHE A 145 5.52 10.85 7.27
N MET A 146 4.22 11.14 7.28
CA MET A 146 3.34 10.85 6.16
C MET A 146 3.77 11.57 4.89
N LYS A 147 4.17 12.85 5.02
CA LYS A 147 4.69 13.63 3.90
C LYS A 147 5.96 13.03 3.30
N LEU A 148 6.88 12.55 4.15
CA LEU A 148 8.13 11.95 3.71
C LEU A 148 7.93 10.54 3.16
N LEU A 149 7.07 9.74 3.79
CA LEU A 149 6.78 8.38 3.33
C LEU A 149 6.18 8.36 1.92
N VAL A 150 5.28 9.28 1.62
CA VAL A 150 4.69 9.43 0.27
C VAL A 150 5.75 9.68 -0.79
N LYS A 151 6.85 10.38 -0.45
CA LYS A 151 7.96 10.60 -1.39
C LYS A 151 8.71 9.30 -1.75
N LEU A 152 8.64 8.29 -0.89
CA LEU A 152 9.30 7.01 -1.09
C LEU A 152 8.42 5.99 -1.81
N ALA A 153 7.12 6.28 -1.94
CA ALA A 153 6.12 5.38 -2.53
C ALA A 153 5.69 5.81 -3.99
#